data_ad549162ebacb6c2b6f83d08c9d80695
#
_entry.id   ad549162ebacb6c2b6f83d08c9d80695
#
_cell.length_a   1.000
_cell.length_b   1.000
_cell.length_c   1.000
_cell.angle_alpha   90.00
_cell.angle_beta   90.00
_cell.angle_gamma   90.00
#
_symmetry.space_group_name_H-M   'P 1'
#
loop_
_entity.id
_entity.type
_entity.pdbx_description
1 polymer ?
#
loop_
_entity_poly.entity_id
_entity_poly.type
_entity_poly.pdbx_seq_one_letter_code
_entity_poly.pdbx_strand_id
1 'polypeptide(L)'
;MDAIKKKMQMLKLDKENALDRAEQAEADKKAAEDRSKQLEDELVSLQKKLKATEDELDKYSEALKDAQEKLELAEKKATDVSAHTYCLPHLLPLWPIWGHHRAKEQW
;
A
#
# COMPACT_ATOMS: atom_id res chain seq x y z
N MET A 1 1.95 31.05 -66.07
CA MET A 1 2.00 29.61 -65.82
C MET A 1 2.94 29.22 -64.70
N ASP A 2 4.10 29.79 -64.58
CA ASP A 2 5.03 29.45 -63.50
C ASP A 2 4.50 29.74 -62.10
N ALA A 3 3.79 30.83 -61.94
CA ALA A 3 3.17 31.22 -60.68
C ALA A 3 2.09 30.19 -60.24
N ILE A 4 1.35 29.67 -61.20
CA ILE A 4 0.33 28.66 -60.91
C ILE A 4 0.97 27.32 -60.52
N LYS A 5 2.02 26.95 -61.23
CA LYS A 5 2.77 25.72 -60.92
C LYS A 5 3.40 25.82 -59.50
N LYS A 6 3.98 26.94 -59.16
CA LYS A 6 4.53 27.20 -57.86
C LYS A 6 3.49 27.08 -56.77
N LYS A 7 2.32 27.68 -57.01
CA LYS A 7 1.21 27.63 -56.06
C LYS A 7 0.67 26.22 -55.88
N MET A 8 0.59 25.47 -56.96
CA MET A 8 0.18 24.05 -56.89
C MET A 8 1.18 23.21 -56.11
N GLN A 9 2.47 23.45 -56.30
CA GLN A 9 3.50 22.77 -55.55
C GLN A 9 3.44 23.08 -54.05
N MET A 10 3.23 24.37 -53.70
CA MET A 10 3.07 24.81 -52.35
C MET A 10 1.85 24.17 -51.68
N LEU A 11 0.74 24.12 -52.37
CA LEU A 11 -0.49 23.48 -51.87
C LEU A 11 -0.29 21.98 -51.68
N LYS A 12 0.42 21.33 -52.56
CA LYS A 12 0.74 19.92 -52.47
C LYS A 12 1.60 19.65 -51.23
N LEU A 13 2.60 20.52 -51.00
CA LEU A 13 3.47 20.44 -49.86
C LEU A 13 2.69 20.65 -48.56
N ASP A 14 1.82 21.66 -48.53
CA ASP A 14 0.93 21.91 -47.41
C ASP A 14 0.06 20.74 -47.07
N LYS A 15 -0.48 20.10 -48.13
CA LYS A 15 -1.31 18.89 -47.99
C LYS A 15 -0.52 17.73 -47.33
N GLU A 16 0.70 17.50 -47.83
CA GLU A 16 1.57 16.46 -47.32
C GLU A 16 1.95 16.74 -45.86
N ASN A 17 2.27 17.98 -45.54
CA ASN A 17 2.57 18.40 -44.18
C ASN A 17 1.37 18.20 -43.25
N ALA A 18 0.18 18.54 -43.73
CA ALA A 18 -1.04 18.36 -42.96
C ALA A 18 -1.33 16.88 -42.68
N LEU A 19 -1.11 16.03 -43.70
CA LEU A 19 -1.27 14.58 -43.58
C LEU A 19 -0.27 14.01 -42.57
N ASP A 20 0.98 14.41 -42.66
CA ASP A 20 2.04 13.99 -41.73
C ASP A 20 1.70 14.37 -40.30
N ARG A 21 1.19 15.60 -40.11
CA ARG A 21 0.75 16.05 -38.78
C ARG A 21 -0.41 15.23 -38.26
N ALA A 22 -1.36 14.92 -39.14
CA ALA A 22 -2.52 14.11 -38.77
C ALA A 22 -2.11 12.69 -38.37
N GLU A 23 -1.22 12.09 -39.14
CA GLU A 23 -0.69 10.76 -38.85
C GLU A 23 0.10 10.76 -37.54
N GLN A 24 0.92 11.79 -37.34
CA GLN A 24 1.69 11.93 -36.11
C GLN A 24 0.76 12.11 -34.90
N ALA A 25 -0.27 12.93 -35.06
CA ALA A 25 -1.26 13.14 -34.00
C ALA A 25 -2.01 11.86 -33.64
N GLU A 26 -2.35 11.05 -34.65
CA GLU A 26 -2.99 9.76 -34.43
C GLU A 26 -2.06 8.77 -33.73
N ALA A 27 -0.79 8.74 -34.15
CA ALA A 27 0.22 7.90 -33.51
C ALA A 27 0.42 8.31 -32.04
N ASP A 28 0.50 9.61 -31.78
CA ASP A 28 0.64 10.14 -30.43
C ASP A 28 -0.57 9.84 -29.56
N LYS A 29 -1.77 9.95 -30.15
CA LYS A 29 -3.02 9.60 -29.49
C LYS A 29 -3.02 8.14 -29.10
N LYS A 30 -2.68 7.27 -30.02
CA LYS A 30 -2.64 5.82 -29.78
C LYS A 30 -1.63 5.47 -28.68
N ALA A 31 -0.45 6.09 -28.74
CA ALA A 31 0.57 5.89 -27.71
C ALA A 31 0.07 6.34 -26.35
N ALA A 32 -0.63 7.47 -26.29
CA ALA A 32 -1.21 7.98 -25.05
C ALA A 32 -2.31 7.06 -24.51
N GLU A 33 -3.16 6.54 -25.38
CA GLU A 33 -4.20 5.59 -25.01
C GLU A 33 -3.61 4.29 -24.45
N ASP A 34 -2.58 3.75 -25.13
CA ASP A 34 -1.90 2.55 -24.68
C ASP A 34 -1.26 2.75 -23.31
N ARG A 35 -0.63 3.91 -23.10
CA ARG A 35 -0.01 4.27 -21.85
C ARG A 35 -1.05 4.41 -20.74
N SER A 36 -2.17 5.03 -21.05
CA SER A 36 -3.29 5.18 -20.12
C SER A 36 -3.82 3.81 -19.69
N LYS A 37 -3.96 2.91 -20.64
CA LYS A 37 -4.42 1.55 -20.38
C LYS A 37 -3.45 0.78 -19.49
N GLN A 38 -2.16 0.89 -19.78
CA GLN A 38 -1.12 0.28 -18.94
C GLN A 38 -1.17 0.81 -17.51
N LEU A 39 -1.34 2.12 -17.36
CA LEU A 39 -1.43 2.73 -16.04
C LEU A 39 -2.68 2.29 -15.30
N GLU A 40 -3.79 2.13 -15.99
CA GLU A 40 -5.02 1.60 -15.39
C GLU A 40 -4.82 0.17 -14.90
N ASP A 41 -4.17 -0.67 -15.69
CA ASP A 41 -3.88 -2.06 -15.32
C ASP A 41 -2.94 -2.12 -14.11
N GLU A 42 -1.92 -1.27 -14.10
CA GLU A 42 -1.01 -1.15 -12.96
C GLU A 42 -1.74 -0.69 -11.70
N LEU A 43 -2.64 0.26 -11.85
CA LEU A 43 -3.45 0.77 -10.74
C LEU A 43 -4.30 -0.34 -10.13
N VAL A 44 -4.99 -1.12 -10.98
CA VAL A 44 -5.80 -2.24 -10.52
C VAL A 44 -4.94 -3.28 -9.81
N SER A 45 -3.77 -3.57 -10.35
CA SER A 45 -2.83 -4.50 -9.73
C SER A 45 -2.37 -4.02 -8.36
N LEU A 46 -2.04 -2.73 -8.25
CA LEU A 46 -1.63 -2.13 -6.98
C LEU A 46 -2.76 -2.11 -5.96
N GLN A 47 -3.98 -1.86 -6.40
CA GLN A 47 -5.15 -1.90 -5.52
C GLN A 47 -5.38 -3.30 -4.96
N LYS A 48 -5.19 -4.34 -5.76
CA LYS A 48 -5.29 -5.73 -5.30
C LYS A 48 -4.22 -6.05 -4.27
N LYS A 49 -3.00 -5.62 -4.52
CA LYS A 49 -1.88 -5.81 -3.58
C LYS A 49 -2.13 -5.08 -2.27
N LEU A 50 -2.62 -3.86 -2.36
CA LEU A 50 -2.94 -3.06 -1.18
C LEU A 50 -4.00 -3.76 -0.33
N LYS A 51 -5.06 -4.24 -0.96
CA LYS A 51 -6.13 -4.94 -0.27
C LYS A 51 -5.62 -6.22 0.39
N ALA A 52 -4.79 -6.99 -0.32
CA ALA A 52 -4.18 -8.19 0.24
C ALA A 52 -3.33 -7.85 1.47
N THR A 53 -2.57 -6.76 1.42
CA THR A 53 -1.76 -6.30 2.54
C THR A 53 -2.63 -5.87 3.72
N GLU A 54 -3.72 -5.18 3.45
CA GLU A 54 -4.69 -4.79 4.47
C GLU A 54 -5.30 -6.00 5.15
N ASP A 55 -5.69 -7.00 4.38
CA ASP A 55 -6.27 -8.24 4.91
C ASP A 55 -5.25 -8.98 5.80
N GLU A 56 -3.98 -9.00 5.37
CA GLU A 56 -2.91 -9.59 6.17
C GLU A 56 -2.69 -8.81 7.47
N LEU A 57 -2.71 -7.50 7.38
CA LEU A 57 -2.57 -6.64 8.54
C LEU A 57 -3.69 -6.89 9.55
N ASP A 58 -4.92 -7.03 9.07
CA ASP A 58 -6.06 -7.32 9.92
C ASP A 58 -5.89 -8.68 10.62
N LYS A 59 -5.43 -9.70 9.90
CA LYS A 59 -5.15 -11.01 10.47
C LYS A 59 -4.11 -10.95 11.58
N TYR A 60 -3.01 -10.26 11.32
CA TYR A 60 -1.95 -10.09 12.30
C TYR A 60 -2.41 -9.27 13.51
N SER A 61 -3.23 -8.27 13.27
CA SER A 61 -3.82 -7.46 14.32
C SER A 61 -4.72 -8.30 15.23
N GLU A 62 -5.56 -9.15 14.66
CA GLU A 62 -6.40 -10.07 15.42
C GLU A 62 -5.55 -11.09 16.19
N ALA A 63 -4.56 -11.65 15.54
CA ALA A 63 -3.66 -12.61 16.19
C ALA A 63 -2.89 -11.96 17.35
N LEU A 64 -2.47 -10.73 17.19
CA LEU A 64 -1.82 -9.99 18.26
C LEU A 64 -2.77 -9.75 19.43
N LYS A 65 -3.99 -9.38 19.13
CA LYS A 65 -5.03 -9.16 20.13
C LYS A 65 -5.30 -10.43 20.92
N ASP A 66 -5.45 -11.55 20.22
CA ASP A 66 -5.65 -12.86 20.85
C ASP A 66 -4.46 -13.25 21.74
N ALA A 67 -3.25 -13.00 21.24
CA ALA A 67 -2.04 -13.27 22.01
C ALA A 67 -1.97 -12.42 23.27
N GLN A 68 -2.35 -11.15 23.18
CA GLN A 68 -2.40 -10.26 24.32
C GLN A 68 -3.43 -10.71 25.36
N GLU A 69 -4.61 -11.13 24.92
CA GLU A 69 -5.65 -11.67 25.79
C GLU A 69 -5.17 -12.92 26.52
N LYS A 70 -4.53 -13.82 25.78
CA LYS A 70 -3.96 -15.04 26.37
C LYS A 70 -2.87 -14.72 27.40
N LEU A 71 -2.05 -13.73 27.06
CA LEU A 71 -0.99 -13.28 27.98
C LEU A 71 -1.57 -12.70 29.25
N GLU A 72 -2.59 -11.86 29.13
CA GLU A 72 -3.28 -11.26 30.28
C GLU A 72 -3.93 -12.33 31.16
N LEU A 73 -4.58 -13.32 30.54
CA LEU A 73 -5.18 -14.45 31.25
C LEU A 73 -4.11 -15.27 31.98
N ALA A 74 -2.98 -15.52 31.33
CA ALA A 74 -1.88 -16.25 31.94
C ALA A 74 -1.27 -15.49 33.10
N GLU A 75 -1.10 -14.19 32.98
CA GLU A 75 -0.60 -13.32 34.05
C GLU A 75 -1.58 -13.31 35.22
N LYS A 76 -2.87 -13.22 34.94
CA LYS A 76 -3.90 -13.24 35.96
C LYS A 76 -3.90 -14.56 36.72
N LYS A 77 -3.80 -15.69 36.00
CA LYS A 77 -3.68 -17.00 36.63
C LYS A 77 -2.43 -17.12 37.47
N ALA A 78 -1.32 -16.64 36.99
CA ALA A 78 -0.06 -16.62 37.73
C ALA A 78 -0.17 -15.78 39.00
N THR A 79 -0.82 -14.65 38.93
CA THR A 79 -1.07 -13.78 40.06
C THR A 79 -1.98 -14.46 41.08
N ASP A 80 -3.06 -15.10 40.61
CA ASP A 80 -3.98 -15.82 41.47
C ASP A 80 -3.29 -17.00 42.19
N VAL A 81 -2.45 -17.72 41.45
CA VAL A 81 -1.66 -18.82 42.05
C VAL A 81 -0.66 -18.25 43.05
N SER A 82 -0.01 -17.13 42.76
CA SER A 82 0.87 -16.46 43.68
C SER A 82 0.15 -16.02 44.96
N ALA A 83 -1.06 -15.48 44.79
CA ALA A 83 -1.90 -15.10 45.92
C ALA A 83 -2.28 -16.27 46.77
N HIS A 84 -2.52 -17.43 46.17
CA HIS A 84 -2.83 -18.67 46.90
C HIS A 84 -1.64 -19.24 47.63
N THR A 85 -0.47 -19.12 47.05
CA THR A 85 0.77 -19.58 47.68
C THR A 85 1.44 -18.44 48.40
N TYR A 86 1.03 -18.12 49.59
CA TYR A 86 1.64 -17.12 50.43
C TYR A 86 3.06 -17.45 50.83
N CYS A 87 3.53 -18.59 50.42
CA CYS A 87 4.84 -19.10 50.79
C CYS A 87 6.00 -18.26 50.26
N LEU A 88 5.77 -17.37 49.29
CA LEU A 88 6.83 -16.62 48.63
C LEU A 88 6.57 -15.11 48.65
N PRO A 89 6.40 -14.49 49.81
CA PRO A 89 6.17 -13.05 49.87
C PRO A 89 7.38 -12.23 49.44
N HIS A 90 8.55 -12.79 49.48
CA HIS A 90 9.78 -12.11 49.08
C HIS A 90 9.93 -12.01 47.58
N LEU A 91 9.16 -12.77 46.80
CA LEU A 91 9.13 -12.67 45.35
C LEU A 91 8.16 -11.59 44.88
N LEU A 92 7.22 -11.22 45.71
CA LEU A 92 6.18 -10.24 45.36
C LEU A 92 6.74 -8.89 44.94
N PRO A 93 7.72 -8.31 45.66
CA PRO A 93 8.23 -7.00 45.26
C PRO A 93 8.95 -6.99 43.92
N LEU A 94 9.61 -8.07 43.58
CA LEU A 94 10.28 -8.15 42.27
C LEU A 94 9.29 -8.32 41.11
N TRP A 95 8.27 -9.13 41.34
CA TRP A 95 7.30 -9.41 40.32
C TRP A 95 6.46 -8.20 39.92
N PRO A 96 5.85 -7.46 40.87
CA PRO A 96 5.11 -6.24 40.50
C PRO A 96 5.98 -5.18 39.87
N ILE A 97 7.21 -5.04 40.31
CA ILE A 97 8.17 -4.07 39.74
C ILE A 97 8.42 -4.44 38.26
N TRP A 98 8.61 -5.70 38.00
CA TRP A 98 8.84 -6.18 36.66
C TRP A 98 7.64 -5.94 35.74
N GLY A 99 6.46 -6.28 36.21
CA GLY A 99 5.23 -6.03 35.49
C GLY A 99 4.98 -4.55 35.23
N HIS A 100 5.28 -3.74 36.25
CA HIS A 100 5.15 -2.30 36.15
C HIS A 100 6.12 -1.71 35.13
N HIS A 101 7.32 -2.20 35.12
CA HIS A 101 8.37 -1.77 34.19
C HIS A 101 7.98 -2.11 32.75
N ARG A 102 7.46 -3.31 32.50
CA ARG A 102 6.95 -3.71 31.19
C ARG A 102 5.80 -2.84 30.72
N ALA A 103 4.88 -2.55 31.62
CA ALA A 103 3.73 -1.70 31.29
C ALA A 103 4.19 -0.31 30.87
N LYS A 104 5.22 0.23 31.52
CA LYS A 104 5.80 1.51 31.16
C LYS A 104 6.51 1.46 29.81
N GLU A 105 7.18 0.38 29.52
CA GLU A 105 7.89 0.20 28.24
C GLU A 105 6.95 0.05 27.07
N GLN A 106 5.78 -0.51 27.28
CA GLN A 106 4.77 -0.66 26.24
C GLN A 106 4.15 0.67 25.83
N TRP A 107 4.25 1.70 26.63
CA TRP A 107 3.75 3.02 26.32
C TRP A 107 4.83 3.94 25.76
#